data_acc86258d15ddaf592a7166ec629cfa7
#
_entry.id   acc86258d15ddaf592a7166ec629cfa7
#
_cell.length_a   1.000
_cell.length_b   1.000
_cell.length_c   1.000
_cell.angle_alpha   90.00
_cell.angle_beta   90.00
_cell.angle_gamma   90.00
#
_symmetry.space_group_name_H-M   'P 1'
#
loop_
_entity.id
_entity.type
_entity.pdbx_description
1 polymer ?
#
loop_
_entity_poly.entity_id
_entity_poly.type
_entity_poly.pdbx_seq_one_letter_code
_entity_poly.pdbx_strand_id
1 'polypeptide(L)'
;VVLCDGTEVWLNANSNFVDPTAFIGNERIVTLEGEAYFKVAKDAKHPFIVKTKSVQTRVLGTEFNIRSYTPEDTHVVLINGKVEVSNTKGGSYTRLYPGEDAHLQSDGNFVLTEVDLDSYVYWKDGYFYFDNITLKDIMQNLGRWYNVNIEFRNKEAMTYKMHFISDRTKDLEHTISLLNRMKKVTVTLQGNTLTTVSYTHLTL
;
A
#
# COMPACT_ATOMS: atom_id res chain seq x y z
N VAL A 1 -15.13 1.40 5.51
CA VAL A 1 -16.39 1.86 4.88
C VAL A 1 -17.10 0.65 4.29
N VAL A 2 -18.45 0.64 4.36
CA VAL A 2 -19.27 -0.36 3.64
C VAL A 2 -20.08 0.39 2.60
N LEU A 3 -19.99 -0.04 1.34
CA LEU A 3 -20.65 0.58 0.21
C LEU A 3 -22.11 0.10 0.09
N CYS A 4 -22.91 0.75 -0.76
CA CYS A 4 -24.32 0.44 -0.94
C CYS A 4 -24.60 -0.96 -1.51
N ASP A 5 -23.61 -1.61 -2.13
CA ASP A 5 -23.69 -2.99 -2.64
C ASP A 5 -23.18 -4.04 -1.64
N GLY A 6 -22.78 -3.62 -0.43
CA GLY A 6 -22.20 -4.49 0.60
C GLY A 6 -20.69 -4.73 0.45
N THR A 7 -20.02 -4.08 -0.51
CA THR A 7 -18.56 -4.10 -0.62
C THR A 7 -17.94 -3.42 0.60
N GLU A 8 -16.96 -4.08 1.22
CA GLU A 8 -16.20 -3.55 2.33
C GLU A 8 -14.87 -2.96 1.83
N VAL A 9 -14.55 -1.74 2.27
CA VAL A 9 -13.32 -1.02 1.89
C VAL A 9 -12.60 -0.51 3.14
N TRP A 10 -11.33 -0.84 3.29
CA TRP A 10 -10.43 -0.28 4.29
C TRP A 10 -9.50 0.72 3.59
N LEU A 11 -9.43 1.94 4.11
CA LEU A 11 -8.56 2.99 3.57
C LEU A 11 -7.33 3.13 4.44
N ASN A 12 -6.16 3.11 3.83
CA ASN A 12 -4.91 3.40 4.54
C ASN A 12 -4.72 4.92 4.68
N ALA A 13 -3.75 5.32 5.51
CA ALA A 13 -3.45 6.73 5.77
C ALA A 13 -3.15 7.51 4.48
N ASN A 14 -3.53 8.78 4.45
CA ASN A 14 -3.34 9.70 3.32
C ASN A 14 -3.97 9.18 2.01
N SER A 15 -5.15 8.54 2.10
CA SER A 15 -5.90 8.05 0.95
C SER A 15 -7.19 8.83 0.76
N ASN A 16 -7.52 9.10 -0.50
CA ASN A 16 -8.78 9.71 -0.91
C ASN A 16 -9.59 8.70 -1.72
N PHE A 17 -10.84 8.48 -1.31
CA PHE A 17 -11.73 7.52 -1.92
C PHE A 17 -13.06 8.18 -2.26
N VAL A 18 -13.52 7.99 -3.48
CA VAL A 18 -14.78 8.55 -3.97
C VAL A 18 -15.65 7.40 -4.46
N ASP A 19 -16.81 7.25 -3.83
CA ASP A 19 -17.85 6.31 -4.21
C ASP A 19 -19.19 7.03 -4.40
N PRO A 20 -20.04 6.56 -5.31
CA PRO A 20 -21.37 7.10 -5.48
C PRO A 20 -22.30 6.60 -4.37
N THR A 21 -23.33 7.38 -4.02
CA THR A 21 -24.35 6.98 -3.07
C THR A 21 -25.17 5.76 -3.53
N ALA A 22 -25.21 5.53 -4.85
CA ALA A 22 -25.78 4.33 -5.47
C ALA A 22 -25.10 4.05 -6.80
N PHE A 23 -24.84 2.77 -7.09
CA PHE A 23 -24.34 2.35 -8.41
C PHE A 23 -25.48 2.30 -9.42
N ILE A 24 -25.37 3.12 -10.48
CA ILE A 24 -26.35 3.20 -11.55
C ILE A 24 -25.74 2.68 -12.84
N GLY A 25 -26.45 1.82 -13.56
CA GLY A 25 -25.98 1.22 -14.81
C GLY A 25 -25.36 -0.15 -14.65
N ASN A 26 -24.50 -0.54 -15.59
CA ASN A 26 -23.97 -1.91 -15.71
C ASN A 26 -22.63 -2.11 -14.98
N GLU A 27 -22.09 -1.09 -14.31
CA GLU A 27 -20.78 -1.13 -13.64
C GLU A 27 -20.84 -0.41 -12.31
N ARG A 28 -20.09 -0.90 -11.32
CA ARG A 28 -19.91 -0.31 -9.99
C ARG A 28 -18.55 0.40 -9.97
N ILE A 29 -18.54 1.71 -10.18
CA ILE A 29 -17.29 2.47 -10.36
C ILE A 29 -16.99 3.30 -9.11
N VAL A 30 -15.74 3.19 -8.63
CA VAL A 30 -15.18 4.00 -7.55
C VAL A 30 -13.81 4.55 -7.98
N THR A 31 -13.36 5.60 -7.29
CA THR A 31 -12.04 6.22 -7.55
C THR A 31 -11.19 6.18 -6.29
N LEU A 32 -9.90 5.89 -6.43
CA LEU A 32 -8.93 5.82 -5.35
C LEU A 32 -7.67 6.62 -5.69
N GLU A 33 -7.23 7.44 -4.74
CA GLU A 33 -5.86 7.95 -4.64
C GLU A 33 -5.28 7.51 -3.30
N GLY A 34 -4.15 6.80 -3.29
CA GLY A 34 -3.57 6.24 -2.07
C GLY A 34 -3.66 4.72 -2.00
N GLU A 35 -3.98 4.17 -0.86
CA GLU A 35 -4.03 2.72 -0.65
C GLU A 35 -5.34 2.29 0.00
N ALA A 36 -5.92 1.23 -0.56
CA ALA A 36 -7.12 0.61 -0.02
C ALA A 36 -7.12 -0.92 -0.22
N TYR A 37 -7.67 -1.61 0.77
CA TYR A 37 -8.03 -3.01 0.70
C TYR A 37 -9.52 -3.12 0.40
N PHE A 38 -9.87 -3.98 -0.55
CA PHE A 38 -11.22 -4.20 -1.01
C PHE A 38 -11.64 -5.65 -0.78
N LYS A 39 -12.82 -5.83 -0.19
CA LYS A 39 -13.55 -7.09 -0.18
C LYS A 39 -14.86 -6.88 -0.91
N VAL A 40 -14.83 -7.13 -2.21
CA VAL A 40 -15.92 -6.78 -3.12
C VAL A 40 -17.05 -7.81 -3.05
N ALA A 41 -18.27 -7.32 -2.89
CA ALA A 41 -19.48 -8.14 -2.97
C ALA A 41 -19.61 -8.82 -4.34
N LYS A 42 -19.93 -10.13 -4.36
CA LYS A 42 -20.04 -10.91 -5.59
C LYS A 42 -21.23 -10.47 -6.43
N ASP A 43 -20.96 -9.97 -7.63
CA ASP A 43 -21.94 -9.67 -8.66
C ASP A 43 -21.30 -9.83 -10.05
N ALA A 44 -21.62 -10.93 -10.72
CA ALA A 44 -21.09 -11.24 -12.05
C ALA A 44 -21.71 -10.38 -13.16
N LYS A 45 -22.88 -9.76 -12.91
CA LYS A 45 -23.58 -8.95 -13.91
C LYS A 45 -23.11 -7.50 -13.91
N HIS A 46 -22.70 -6.98 -12.75
CA HIS A 46 -22.24 -5.60 -12.60
C HIS A 46 -20.81 -5.59 -12.07
N PRO A 47 -19.79 -5.58 -12.94
CA PRO A 47 -18.38 -5.52 -12.54
C PRO A 47 -18.11 -4.34 -11.62
N PHE A 48 -17.22 -4.56 -10.62
CA PHE A 48 -16.72 -3.51 -9.77
C PHE A 48 -15.40 -2.99 -10.34
N ILE A 49 -15.29 -1.67 -10.51
CA ILE A 49 -14.15 -1.03 -11.14
C ILE A 49 -13.57 0.00 -10.19
N VAL A 50 -12.30 -0.17 -9.83
CA VAL A 50 -11.52 0.84 -9.13
C VAL A 50 -10.67 1.60 -10.13
N LYS A 51 -10.86 2.91 -10.22
CA LYS A 51 -10.04 3.81 -11.04
C LYS A 51 -9.03 4.54 -10.16
N THR A 52 -7.77 4.50 -10.56
CA THR A 52 -6.72 5.38 -10.04
C THR A 52 -6.21 6.29 -11.16
N LYS A 53 -5.23 7.15 -10.89
CA LYS A 53 -4.58 7.98 -11.94
C LYS A 53 -3.88 7.12 -13.00
N SER A 54 -3.40 5.94 -12.61
CA SER A 54 -2.50 5.12 -13.44
C SER A 54 -3.12 3.83 -13.93
N VAL A 55 -4.01 3.22 -13.14
CA VAL A 55 -4.59 1.91 -13.47
C VAL A 55 -6.11 1.90 -13.27
N GLN A 56 -6.75 1.01 -14.01
CA GLN A 56 -8.13 0.59 -13.80
C GLN A 56 -8.13 -0.89 -13.45
N THR A 57 -8.73 -1.22 -12.31
CA THR A 57 -8.84 -2.58 -11.79
C THR A 57 -10.29 -3.03 -11.87
N ARG A 58 -10.56 -4.18 -12.51
CA ARG A 58 -11.89 -4.74 -12.75
C ARG A 58 -12.04 -6.09 -12.07
N VAL A 59 -13.11 -6.26 -11.29
CA VAL A 59 -13.39 -7.49 -10.54
C VAL A 59 -14.89 -7.80 -10.52
N LEU A 60 -15.27 -9.07 -10.16
CA LEU A 60 -16.65 -9.52 -10.04
C LEU A 60 -17.05 -9.96 -8.63
N GLY A 61 -16.11 -9.95 -7.69
CA GLY A 61 -16.29 -10.42 -6.31
C GLY A 61 -14.98 -11.01 -5.79
N THR A 62 -14.09 -10.16 -5.32
CA THR A 62 -12.66 -10.42 -5.18
C THR A 62 -12.14 -9.68 -3.95
N GLU A 63 -11.13 -10.25 -3.31
CA GLU A 63 -10.35 -9.57 -2.26
C GLU A 63 -8.99 -9.17 -2.82
N PHE A 64 -8.65 -7.88 -2.76
CA PHE A 64 -7.42 -7.33 -3.31
C PHE A 64 -7.02 -6.02 -2.64
N ASN A 65 -5.74 -5.68 -2.73
CA ASN A 65 -5.19 -4.41 -2.27
C ASN A 65 -4.74 -3.58 -3.48
N ILE A 66 -5.00 -2.28 -3.47
CA ILE A 66 -4.41 -1.32 -4.40
C ILE A 66 -3.61 -0.30 -3.61
N ARG A 67 -2.35 -0.08 -4.02
CA ARG A 67 -1.51 1.03 -3.57
C ARG A 67 -1.14 1.88 -4.77
N SER A 68 -1.54 3.15 -4.77
CA SER A 68 -1.32 4.10 -5.87
C SER A 68 -1.23 5.52 -5.34
N TYR A 69 -0.18 5.80 -4.52
CA TYR A 69 0.12 7.15 -4.03
C TYR A 69 0.78 8.00 -5.12
N THR A 70 1.62 7.40 -5.94
CA THR A 70 2.22 8.01 -7.14
C THR A 70 2.13 7.04 -8.32
N PRO A 71 2.30 7.50 -9.56
CA PRO A 71 2.32 6.59 -10.70
C PRO A 71 3.37 5.48 -10.59
N GLU A 72 4.54 5.80 -10.04
CA GLU A 72 5.67 4.87 -9.86
C GLU A 72 5.45 3.89 -8.69
N ASP A 73 4.57 4.24 -7.74
CA ASP A 73 4.20 3.40 -6.60
C ASP A 73 2.79 2.82 -6.80
N THR A 74 2.53 2.28 -8.01
CA THR A 74 1.23 1.68 -8.34
C THR A 74 1.34 0.18 -8.37
N HIS A 75 0.70 -0.46 -7.38
CA HIS A 75 0.66 -1.90 -7.14
C HIS A 75 -0.78 -2.37 -7.00
N VAL A 76 -1.09 -3.51 -7.59
CA VAL A 76 -2.37 -4.21 -7.41
C VAL A 76 -2.08 -5.64 -7.00
N VAL A 77 -2.44 -6.02 -5.78
CA VAL A 77 -2.19 -7.35 -5.22
C VAL A 77 -3.48 -8.11 -5.08
N LEU A 78 -3.54 -9.32 -5.67
CA LEU A 78 -4.69 -10.19 -5.56
C LEU A 78 -4.56 -11.11 -4.34
N ILE A 79 -5.53 -11.03 -3.42
CA ILE A 79 -5.62 -11.89 -2.25
C ILE A 79 -6.47 -13.12 -2.56
N ASN A 80 -7.68 -12.93 -3.09
CA ASN A 80 -8.58 -14.02 -3.40
C ASN A 80 -9.52 -13.64 -4.55
N GLY A 81 -9.75 -14.55 -5.50
CA GLY A 81 -10.65 -14.37 -6.64
C GLY A 81 -9.92 -14.15 -7.96
N LYS A 82 -10.35 -13.16 -8.74
CA LYS A 82 -9.78 -12.79 -10.04
C LYS A 82 -9.77 -11.28 -10.22
N VAL A 83 -8.66 -10.77 -10.71
CA VAL A 83 -8.47 -9.34 -11.01
C VAL A 83 -8.00 -9.18 -12.45
N GLU A 84 -8.58 -8.20 -13.13
CA GLU A 84 -8.06 -7.65 -14.38
C GLU A 84 -7.56 -6.23 -14.13
N VAL A 85 -6.32 -5.94 -14.51
CA VAL A 85 -5.70 -4.63 -14.36
C VAL A 85 -5.32 -4.09 -15.73
N SER A 86 -5.67 -2.84 -16.00
CA SER A 86 -5.29 -2.14 -17.23
C SER A 86 -4.66 -0.79 -16.92
N ASN A 87 -3.71 -0.37 -17.76
CA ASN A 87 -3.13 0.96 -17.70
C ASN A 87 -4.13 1.98 -18.26
N THR A 88 -4.40 3.08 -17.55
CA THR A 88 -5.35 4.12 -17.96
C THR A 88 -4.89 4.90 -19.20
N LYS A 89 -3.59 4.92 -19.50
CA LYS A 89 -3.01 5.56 -20.68
C LYS A 89 -3.07 4.69 -21.94
N GLY A 90 -3.68 3.48 -21.83
CA GLY A 90 -3.73 2.49 -22.91
C GLY A 90 -2.49 1.58 -22.92
N GLY A 91 -2.55 0.50 -23.69
CA GLY A 91 -1.45 -0.45 -23.87
C GLY A 91 -1.60 -1.71 -23.05
N SER A 92 -0.94 -1.84 -21.91
CA SER A 92 -0.89 -3.12 -21.22
C SER A 92 -2.12 -3.39 -20.38
N TYR A 93 -2.45 -4.68 -20.38
CA TYR A 93 -3.51 -5.30 -19.62
C TYR A 93 -2.98 -6.62 -19.06
N THR A 94 -3.34 -6.94 -17.83
CA THR A 94 -2.94 -8.20 -17.20
C THR A 94 -4.03 -8.79 -16.33
N ARG A 95 -3.92 -10.09 -16.07
CA ARG A 95 -4.73 -10.82 -15.08
C ARG A 95 -3.84 -11.32 -13.99
N LEU A 96 -4.35 -11.28 -12.75
CA LEU A 96 -3.63 -11.76 -11.58
C LEU A 96 -4.23 -13.07 -11.07
N TYR A 97 -3.35 -13.90 -10.53
CA TYR A 97 -3.68 -15.03 -9.67
C TYR A 97 -3.46 -14.65 -8.19
N PRO A 98 -4.13 -15.33 -7.23
CA PRO A 98 -3.90 -15.08 -5.80
C PRO A 98 -2.42 -15.21 -5.43
N GLY A 99 -1.90 -14.22 -4.71
CA GLY A 99 -0.49 -14.12 -4.34
C GLY A 99 0.37 -13.30 -5.32
N GLU A 100 -0.21 -12.79 -6.41
CA GLU A 100 0.51 -11.94 -7.36
C GLU A 100 0.28 -10.45 -7.13
N ASP A 101 1.34 -9.67 -7.32
CA ASP A 101 1.38 -8.21 -7.41
C ASP A 101 1.62 -7.78 -8.86
N ALA A 102 0.77 -6.92 -9.39
CA ALA A 102 1.00 -6.22 -10.64
C ALA A 102 1.55 -4.82 -10.34
N HIS A 103 2.85 -4.63 -10.58
CA HIS A 103 3.51 -3.33 -10.46
C HIS A 103 3.59 -2.64 -11.82
N LEU A 104 2.96 -1.45 -11.93
CA LEU A 104 3.03 -0.63 -13.14
C LEU A 104 4.40 0.03 -13.27
N GLN A 105 5.08 -0.22 -14.37
CA GLN A 105 6.38 0.37 -14.67
C GLN A 105 6.24 1.71 -15.42
N SER A 106 7.31 2.50 -15.44
CA SER A 106 7.36 3.80 -16.13
C SER A 106 7.13 3.71 -17.64
N ASP A 107 7.42 2.55 -18.25
CA ASP A 107 7.15 2.26 -19.66
C ASP A 107 5.67 1.91 -19.94
N GLY A 108 4.84 1.84 -18.89
CA GLY A 108 3.42 1.54 -18.97
C GLY A 108 3.09 0.05 -18.97
N ASN A 109 4.07 -0.84 -18.84
CA ASN A 109 3.89 -2.28 -18.72
C ASN A 109 3.74 -2.72 -17.26
N PHE A 110 3.15 -3.89 -17.05
CA PHE A 110 3.08 -4.51 -15.73
C PHE A 110 4.18 -5.55 -15.56
N VAL A 111 4.88 -5.48 -14.42
CA VAL A 111 5.71 -6.56 -13.92
C VAL A 111 4.92 -7.32 -12.87
N LEU A 112 4.82 -8.65 -13.04
CA LEU A 112 4.15 -9.53 -12.09
C LEU A 112 5.19 -10.18 -11.18
N THR A 113 4.93 -10.15 -9.87
CA THR A 113 5.76 -10.81 -8.86
C THR A 113 4.91 -11.54 -7.85
N GLU A 114 5.36 -12.70 -7.39
CA GLU A 114 4.77 -13.34 -6.21
C GLU A 114 5.15 -12.58 -4.95
N VAL A 115 4.18 -12.38 -4.05
CA VAL A 115 4.36 -11.60 -2.82
C VAL A 115 3.80 -12.34 -1.62
N ASP A 116 4.37 -12.03 -0.44
CA ASP A 116 3.77 -12.40 0.83
C ASP A 116 2.54 -11.52 1.10
N LEU A 117 1.37 -12.16 1.14
CA LEU A 117 0.09 -11.49 1.33
C LEU A 117 -0.05 -10.83 2.70
N ASP A 118 0.67 -11.30 3.70
CA ASP A 118 0.63 -10.76 5.06
C ASP A 118 0.98 -9.27 5.08
N SER A 119 1.94 -8.85 4.26
CA SER A 119 2.34 -7.45 4.10
C SER A 119 1.21 -6.53 3.58
N TYR A 120 0.21 -7.10 2.90
CA TYR A 120 -0.91 -6.36 2.31
C TYR A 120 -2.21 -6.50 3.09
N VAL A 121 -2.27 -7.42 4.06
CA VAL A 121 -3.47 -7.72 4.85
C VAL A 121 -3.39 -7.17 6.27
N TYR A 122 -2.25 -7.32 6.96
CA TYR A 122 -2.12 -6.98 8.37
C TYR A 122 -2.35 -5.50 8.69
N TRP A 123 -2.11 -4.60 7.73
CA TRP A 123 -2.31 -3.18 8.01
C TRP A 123 -3.78 -2.82 8.30
N LYS A 124 -4.75 -3.51 7.68
CA LYS A 124 -6.18 -3.31 7.96
C LYS A 124 -6.58 -3.85 9.34
N ASP A 125 -5.81 -4.81 9.85
CA ASP A 125 -6.00 -5.43 11.16
C ASP A 125 -5.25 -4.69 12.29
N GLY A 126 -4.65 -3.53 11.96
CA GLY A 126 -4.04 -2.61 12.94
C GLY A 126 -2.54 -2.84 13.18
N TYR A 127 -1.84 -3.49 12.25
CA TYR A 127 -0.41 -3.73 12.38
C TYR A 127 0.39 -3.08 11.25
N PHE A 128 1.57 -2.58 11.56
CA PHE A 128 2.65 -2.45 10.60
C PHE A 128 3.32 -3.81 10.49
N TYR A 129 3.28 -4.39 9.32
CA TYR A 129 3.96 -5.65 9.01
C TYR A 129 4.79 -5.45 7.75
N PHE A 130 6.08 -5.55 7.88
CA PHE A 130 7.02 -5.41 6.78
C PHE A 130 7.99 -6.58 6.82
N ASP A 131 8.05 -7.34 5.74
CA ASP A 131 9.02 -8.42 5.57
C ASP A 131 9.89 -8.16 4.34
N ASN A 132 11.21 -8.10 4.55
CA ASN A 132 12.20 -7.83 3.51
C ASN A 132 11.95 -6.50 2.73
N ILE A 133 11.35 -5.51 3.40
CA ILE A 133 10.99 -4.20 2.84
C ILE A 133 12.10 -3.19 3.11
N THR A 134 12.32 -2.27 2.17
CA THR A 134 13.34 -1.23 2.34
C THR A 134 12.99 -0.28 3.48
N LEU A 135 14.01 0.20 4.19
CA LEU A 135 13.80 1.21 5.25
C LEU A 135 13.13 2.47 4.68
N LYS A 136 13.41 2.85 3.44
CA LYS A 136 12.74 3.95 2.76
C LYS A 136 11.22 3.73 2.75
N ASP A 137 10.76 2.57 2.31
CA ASP A 137 9.32 2.27 2.20
C ASP A 137 8.67 2.15 3.58
N ILE A 138 9.36 1.56 4.56
CA ILE A 138 8.91 1.51 5.96
C ILE A 138 8.71 2.93 6.49
N MET A 139 9.74 3.80 6.39
CA MET A 139 9.65 5.16 6.89
C MET A 139 8.57 5.99 6.17
N GLN A 140 8.38 5.82 4.87
CA GLN A 140 7.29 6.47 4.14
C GLN A 140 5.90 6.04 4.63
N ASN A 141 5.72 4.75 4.95
CA ASN A 141 4.48 4.25 5.56
C ASN A 141 4.24 4.87 6.94
N LEU A 142 5.27 4.89 7.80
CA LEU A 142 5.20 5.53 9.12
C LEU A 142 4.92 7.03 9.00
N GLY A 143 5.56 7.71 8.05
CA GLY A 143 5.35 9.14 7.78
C GLY A 143 3.91 9.45 7.42
N ARG A 144 3.28 8.64 6.57
CA ARG A 144 1.86 8.78 6.22
C ARG A 144 0.95 8.54 7.42
N TRP A 145 1.20 7.48 8.19
CA TRP A 145 0.35 7.10 9.31
C TRP A 145 0.39 8.11 10.47
N TYR A 146 1.58 8.54 10.86
CA TYR A 146 1.77 9.47 11.98
C TYR A 146 1.75 10.95 11.54
N ASN A 147 1.57 11.21 10.24
CA ASN A 147 1.59 12.55 9.65
C ASN A 147 2.87 13.33 10.00
N VAL A 148 4.02 12.71 9.78
CA VAL A 148 5.34 13.29 10.01
C VAL A 148 6.19 13.28 8.75
N ASN A 149 7.10 14.24 8.62
CA ASN A 149 8.06 14.29 7.53
C ASN A 149 9.16 13.25 7.74
N ILE A 150 9.73 12.74 6.64
CA ILE A 150 10.82 11.77 6.66
C ILE A 150 12.07 12.38 6.04
N GLU A 151 13.17 12.32 6.76
CA GLU A 151 14.48 12.75 6.30
C GLU A 151 15.50 11.63 6.49
N PHE A 152 16.31 11.38 5.45
CA PHE A 152 17.45 10.48 5.51
C PHE A 152 18.74 11.29 5.40
N ARG A 153 19.59 11.24 6.42
CA ARG A 153 20.90 11.92 6.39
C ARG A 153 21.91 11.21 5.51
N ASN A 154 21.75 9.90 5.33
CA ASN A 154 22.59 9.12 4.42
C ASN A 154 21.70 8.22 3.52
N LYS A 155 21.99 8.26 2.21
CA LYS A 155 21.19 7.52 1.21
C LYS A 155 21.34 6.00 1.34
N GLU A 156 22.44 5.53 1.90
CA GLU A 156 22.69 4.10 2.09
C GLU A 156 21.64 3.45 2.99
N ALA A 157 21.24 4.13 4.08
CA ALA A 157 20.20 3.62 4.98
C ALA A 157 18.87 3.35 4.27
N MET A 158 18.55 4.09 3.20
CA MET A 158 17.29 3.92 2.45
C MET A 158 17.12 2.50 1.89
N THR A 159 18.23 1.84 1.55
CA THR A 159 18.22 0.53 0.86
C THR A 159 18.24 -0.66 1.81
N TYR A 160 18.41 -0.42 3.13
CA TYR A 160 18.43 -1.51 4.10
C TYR A 160 17.07 -2.21 4.14
N LYS A 161 17.09 -3.50 3.87
CA LYS A 161 15.90 -4.34 3.98
C LYS A 161 15.75 -4.85 5.41
N MET A 162 14.53 -4.79 5.92
CA MET A 162 14.22 -5.10 7.31
C MET A 162 12.95 -5.94 7.39
N HIS A 163 12.90 -6.76 8.45
CA HIS A 163 11.66 -7.32 8.98
C HIS A 163 11.24 -6.48 10.18
N PHE A 164 10.03 -5.92 10.15
CA PHE A 164 9.56 -5.02 11.19
C PHE A 164 8.06 -5.18 11.41
N ILE A 165 7.68 -5.38 12.67
CA ILE A 165 6.27 -5.48 13.08
C ILE A 165 6.04 -4.50 14.22
N SER A 166 4.95 -3.73 14.15
CA SER A 166 4.51 -2.85 15.22
C SER A 166 2.98 -2.68 15.20
N ASP A 167 2.40 -2.48 16.38
CA ASP A 167 0.99 -2.17 16.54
C ASP A 167 0.75 -0.69 16.18
N ARG A 168 -0.16 -0.44 15.23
CA ARG A 168 -0.53 0.91 14.74
C ARG A 168 -1.29 1.74 15.76
N THR A 169 -1.83 1.12 16.82
CA THR A 169 -2.51 1.83 17.91
C THR A 169 -1.54 2.47 18.90
N LYS A 170 -0.26 2.11 18.84
CA LYS A 170 0.80 2.69 19.68
C LYS A 170 1.26 4.04 19.12
N ASP A 171 1.82 4.85 20.00
CA ASP A 171 2.40 6.13 19.63
C ASP A 171 3.67 5.98 18.76
N LEU A 172 4.09 7.09 18.18
CA LEU A 172 5.25 7.14 17.31
C LEU A 172 6.54 6.83 18.08
N GLU A 173 6.65 7.25 19.33
CA GLU A 173 7.81 7.02 20.20
C GLU A 173 8.04 5.54 20.45
N HIS A 174 6.97 4.76 20.65
CA HIS A 174 7.04 3.32 20.76
C HIS A 174 7.61 2.69 19.47
N THR A 175 7.10 3.10 18.32
CA THR A 175 7.56 2.61 17.01
C THR A 175 9.02 2.97 16.74
N ILE A 176 9.45 4.20 17.07
CA ILE A 176 10.85 4.63 17.00
C ILE A 176 11.74 3.76 17.90
N SER A 177 11.29 3.50 19.14
CA SER A 177 12.04 2.65 20.08
C SER A 177 12.28 1.25 19.51
N LEU A 178 11.27 0.64 18.86
CA LEU A 178 11.43 -0.66 18.22
C LEU A 178 12.44 -0.63 17.08
N LEU A 179 12.38 0.38 16.19
CA LEU A 179 13.34 0.54 15.09
C LEU A 179 14.78 0.69 15.62
N ASN A 180 14.96 1.51 16.66
CA ASN A 180 16.29 1.75 17.25
C ASN A 180 16.86 0.50 17.96
N ARG A 181 16.02 -0.38 18.51
CA ARG A 181 16.46 -1.66 19.12
C ARG A 181 17.08 -2.62 18.12
N MET A 182 16.77 -2.47 16.83
CA MET A 182 17.35 -3.31 15.77
C MET A 182 18.83 -3.00 15.53
N LYS A 183 19.36 -1.88 16.03
CA LYS A 183 20.78 -1.47 15.94
C LYS A 183 21.35 -1.40 14.51
N LYS A 184 20.47 -1.26 13.51
CA LYS A 184 20.86 -1.03 12.10
C LYS A 184 20.82 0.44 11.74
N VAL A 185 19.92 1.17 12.38
CA VAL A 185 19.69 2.60 12.15
C VAL A 185 19.40 3.31 13.46
N THR A 186 19.58 4.62 13.47
CA THR A 186 19.10 5.51 14.53
C THR A 186 18.03 6.40 13.93
N VAL A 187 16.84 6.36 14.50
CA VAL A 187 15.70 7.20 14.15
C VAL A 187 15.43 8.16 15.28
N THR A 188 15.35 9.45 14.98
CA THR A 188 15.05 10.51 15.96
C THR A 188 13.90 11.38 15.46
N LEU A 189 13.03 11.81 16.39
CA LEU A 189 11.97 12.77 16.11
C LEU A 189 12.42 14.17 16.56
N GLN A 190 12.40 15.13 15.64
CA GLN A 190 12.66 16.54 15.91
C GLN A 190 11.51 17.38 15.35
N GLY A 191 10.71 17.98 16.24
CA GLY A 191 9.46 18.63 15.83
C GLY A 191 8.54 17.64 15.11
N ASN A 192 8.23 17.88 13.84
CA ASN A 192 7.40 17.00 13.00
C ASN A 192 8.22 16.23 11.95
N THR A 193 9.50 15.96 12.21
CA THR A 193 10.39 15.29 11.24
C THR A 193 11.09 14.11 11.89
N LEU A 194 10.94 12.93 11.28
CA LEU A 194 11.72 11.73 11.58
C LEU A 194 13.01 11.77 10.77
N THR A 195 14.12 11.91 11.46
CA THR A 195 15.45 11.84 10.85
C THR A 195 16.02 10.44 11.04
N THR A 196 16.50 9.85 9.97
CA THR A 196 17.07 8.50 9.95
C THR A 196 18.54 8.55 9.54
N VAL A 197 19.39 7.90 10.34
CA VAL A 197 20.84 7.77 10.12
C VAL A 197 21.21 6.28 10.18
N SER A 198 22.10 5.80 9.30
CA SER A 198 22.67 4.45 9.46
C SER A 198 23.48 4.38 10.76
N TYR A 199 23.35 3.23 11.44
CA TYR A 199 24.15 2.98 12.63
C TYR A 199 25.60 2.71 12.20
N THR A 200 26.42 3.73 12.15
CA THR A 200 27.87 3.56 12.08
C THR A 200 28.38 3.32 13.49
N HIS A 201 29.01 2.19 13.76
CA HIS A 201 29.83 2.06 14.95
C HIS A 201 30.85 3.20 14.89
N LEU A 202 30.69 4.20 15.78
CA LEU A 202 31.79 5.11 16.08
C LEU A 202 32.90 4.23 16.64
N THR A 203 33.85 3.85 15.79
CA THR A 203 35.16 3.40 16.24
C THR A 203 35.78 4.61 16.94
N LEU A 204 35.85 4.52 18.28
CA LEU A 204 36.70 5.38 19.10
C LEU A 204 38.16 5.17 18.72
#